data_9bb862186c0ae4e2f4bb6d0affb6fa6e
#
_entry.id   9bb862186c0ae4e2f4bb6d0affb6fa6e
#
_cell.length_a   1.000
_cell.length_b   1.000
_cell.length_c   1.000
_cell.angle_alpha   90.00
_cell.angle_beta   90.00
_cell.angle_gamma   90.00
#
_symmetry.space_group_name_H-M   'P 1'
#
loop_
_entity.id
_entity.type
_entity.pdbx_description
1 polymer ?
#
loop_
_entity_poly.entity_id
_entity_poly.type
_entity_poly.pdbx_seq_one_letter_code
_entity_poly.pdbx_strand_id
1 'polypeptide(L)'
;MQTQYTYKEIWLIAYPILISLIMEQMIGMTDTAFLGRVGEVELGASAIAGVFYMVIFMVAFGFSIGAQILIARRNGEQQYKEIGNLFYQGIYFQIGLATVMFLLSYCFSPIILKQIVTSEHIYEAATSYLHWRVFGAFFSFSAVIFRAFFLGTTQTKTLTLNSIVMVLSNVVFNYILIFGKFGFPALGIAGAAIGSSMAELVSLVFFILYTRYRIDCRKYGLDRVPKFNFSALKRMLNVSFWTMIQNFFSLSTWFLFFLYVEHLGERSLAVTNIIRNVSGILFMVLMAFASTCGSLVSNLIGAGHADCVPGTIRQHIRIAYMFVLPLALLFTLFPKLILSIYTDMPDLQEASVHSLWVMCSTYLFLVPANVYFQAVSGTGNTRTALGLEMATLVIYVAYITYIIFYLQLDVALCWTSEMVYSTFILVFCWFYIKRGNWQGRKI
;
A
#
# COMPACT_ATOMS: atom_id res chain seq x y z
N MET A 1 14.64 -22.81 -18.06
CA MET A 1 14.21 -21.40 -18.08
C MET A 1 15.38 -20.56 -17.63
N GLN A 2 15.80 -19.64 -18.46
CA GLN A 2 16.86 -18.69 -18.09
C GLN A 2 16.31 -17.76 -17.02
N THR A 3 17.08 -17.55 -15.97
CA THR A 3 16.79 -16.60 -14.90
C THR A 3 17.96 -15.63 -14.84
N GLN A 4 17.67 -14.34 -14.90
CA GLN A 4 18.72 -13.30 -14.86
C GLN A 4 19.04 -12.87 -13.43
N TYR A 5 18.10 -13.07 -12.50
CA TYR A 5 18.28 -12.75 -11.09
C TYR A 5 18.41 -14.00 -10.25
N THR A 6 19.33 -13.97 -9.29
CA THR A 6 19.48 -15.01 -8.26
C THR A 6 18.51 -14.76 -7.09
N TYR A 7 18.22 -15.79 -6.30
CA TYR A 7 17.43 -15.64 -5.06
C TYR A 7 18.05 -14.64 -4.09
N LYS A 8 19.39 -14.56 -4.04
CA LYS A 8 20.09 -13.60 -3.20
C LYS A 8 19.85 -12.16 -3.66
N GLU A 9 19.88 -11.90 -4.95
CA GLU A 9 19.60 -10.58 -5.52
C GLU A 9 18.15 -10.16 -5.27
N ILE A 10 17.19 -11.07 -5.47
CA ILE A 10 15.78 -10.82 -5.16
C ILE A 10 15.60 -10.49 -3.68
N TRP A 11 16.23 -11.25 -2.79
CA TRP A 11 16.20 -11.00 -1.36
C TRP A 11 16.79 -9.64 -0.98
N LEU A 12 17.95 -9.28 -1.54
CA LEU A 12 18.61 -8.01 -1.28
C LEU A 12 17.77 -6.79 -1.71
N ILE A 13 16.90 -6.95 -2.69
CA ILE A 13 15.96 -5.91 -3.12
C ILE A 13 14.68 -5.92 -2.27
N ALA A 14 14.17 -7.09 -1.93
CA ALA A 14 12.89 -7.25 -1.26
C ALA A 14 12.94 -6.99 0.25
N TYR A 15 14.01 -7.41 0.98
CA TYR A 15 14.05 -7.26 2.43
C TYR A 15 14.01 -5.80 2.90
N PRO A 16 14.63 -4.81 2.21
CA PRO A 16 14.50 -3.41 2.62
C PRO A 16 13.07 -2.89 2.47
N ILE A 17 12.33 -3.38 1.48
CA ILE A 17 10.92 -3.06 1.29
C ILE A 17 10.09 -3.64 2.42
N LEU A 18 10.35 -4.90 2.80
CA LEU A 18 9.68 -5.55 3.92
C LEU A 18 9.88 -4.77 5.22
N ILE A 19 11.12 -4.40 5.53
CA ILE A 19 11.41 -3.61 6.74
C ILE A 19 10.72 -2.25 6.67
N SER A 20 10.70 -1.59 5.49
CA SER A 20 9.98 -0.33 5.30
C SER A 20 8.49 -0.47 5.60
N LEU A 21 7.84 -1.52 5.10
CA LEU A 21 6.41 -1.78 5.36
C LEU A 21 6.13 -2.05 6.85
N ILE A 22 7.00 -2.79 7.53
CA ILE A 22 6.90 -3.02 8.98
C ILE A 22 7.04 -1.70 9.75
N MET A 23 8.01 -0.87 9.39
CA MET A 23 8.21 0.44 10.03
C MET A 23 7.01 1.36 9.81
N GLU A 24 6.45 1.41 8.62
CA GLU A 24 5.25 2.19 8.32
C GLU A 24 4.05 1.74 9.17
N GLN A 25 3.90 0.43 9.40
CA GLN A 25 2.87 -0.09 10.30
C GLN A 25 3.08 0.34 11.76
N MET A 26 4.32 0.43 12.20
CA MET A 26 4.66 0.91 13.54
C MET A 26 4.23 2.36 13.79
N ILE A 27 4.21 3.21 12.76
CA ILE A 27 3.71 4.60 12.85
C ILE A 27 2.25 4.59 13.28
N GLY A 28 1.40 3.83 12.57
CA GLY A 28 -0.02 3.72 12.92
C GLY A 28 -0.26 3.18 14.34
N MET A 29 0.56 2.20 14.76
CA MET A 29 0.48 1.65 16.12
C MET A 29 0.88 2.70 17.18
N THR A 30 1.91 3.49 16.93
CA THR A 30 2.37 4.54 17.83
C THR A 30 1.34 5.66 17.95
N ASP A 31 0.78 6.11 16.84
CA ASP A 31 -0.27 7.13 16.82
C ASP A 31 -1.48 6.68 17.64
N THR A 32 -1.93 5.44 17.43
CA THR A 32 -3.05 4.83 18.16
C THR A 32 -2.74 4.71 19.66
N ALA A 33 -1.54 4.27 20.03
CA ALA A 33 -1.13 4.12 21.42
C ALA A 33 -1.04 5.48 22.15
N PHE A 34 -0.58 6.51 21.50
CA PHE A 34 -0.51 7.87 22.07
C PHE A 34 -1.88 8.50 22.20
N LEU A 35 -2.72 8.43 21.18
CA LEU A 35 -4.07 8.99 21.20
C LEU A 35 -5.01 8.24 22.14
N GLY A 36 -4.83 6.93 22.31
CA GLY A 36 -5.54 6.14 23.31
C GLY A 36 -5.28 6.58 24.75
N ARG A 37 -4.13 7.23 25.01
CA ARG A 37 -3.81 7.83 26.32
C ARG A 37 -4.37 9.24 26.49
N VAL A 38 -4.75 9.90 25.42
CA VAL A 38 -5.40 11.22 25.47
C VAL A 38 -6.88 11.08 25.79
N GLY A 39 -7.58 10.19 25.08
CA GLY A 39 -8.99 9.94 25.34
C GLY A 39 -9.66 9.07 24.26
N GLU A 40 -10.86 8.58 24.58
CA GLU A 40 -11.64 7.73 23.67
C GLU A 40 -12.16 8.52 22.46
N VAL A 41 -12.47 9.80 22.64
CA VAL A 41 -12.96 10.69 21.58
C VAL A 41 -11.87 10.90 20.53
N GLU A 42 -10.65 11.19 20.98
CA GLU A 42 -9.48 11.41 20.11
C GLU A 42 -9.10 10.13 19.38
N LEU A 43 -9.17 8.99 20.04
CA LEU A 43 -8.90 7.69 19.44
C LEU A 43 -9.93 7.36 18.34
N GLY A 44 -11.21 7.52 18.61
CA GLY A 44 -12.29 7.31 17.64
C GLY A 44 -12.23 8.27 16.47
N ALA A 45 -11.97 9.55 16.74
CA ALA A 45 -11.85 10.57 15.72
C ALA A 45 -10.66 10.33 14.79
N SER A 46 -9.51 9.91 15.33
CA SER A 46 -8.33 9.58 14.54
C SER A 46 -8.53 8.38 13.62
N ALA A 47 -9.32 7.39 14.05
CA ALA A 47 -9.67 6.25 13.23
C ALA A 47 -10.48 6.66 11.99
N ILE A 48 -11.51 7.49 12.18
CA ILE A 48 -12.37 7.97 11.07
C ILE A 48 -11.57 8.90 10.14
N ALA A 49 -10.89 9.87 10.69
CA ALA A 49 -10.08 10.83 9.93
C ALA A 49 -8.89 10.15 9.23
N GLY A 50 -8.30 9.14 9.86
CA GLY A 50 -7.23 8.32 9.26
C GLY A 50 -7.67 7.57 8.02
N VAL A 51 -8.87 6.97 8.04
CA VAL A 51 -9.45 6.32 6.85
C VAL A 51 -9.70 7.34 5.73
N PHE A 52 -10.23 8.50 6.07
CA PHE A 52 -10.45 9.58 5.11
C PHE A 52 -9.13 10.02 4.43
N TYR A 53 -8.09 10.24 5.22
CA TYR A 53 -6.77 10.59 4.70
C TYR A 53 -6.15 9.45 3.87
N MET A 54 -6.37 8.19 4.27
CA MET A 54 -5.90 7.01 3.53
C MET A 54 -6.49 6.97 2.11
N VAL A 55 -7.76 7.30 1.93
CA VAL A 55 -8.40 7.38 0.60
C VAL A 55 -7.71 8.44 -0.26
N ILE A 56 -7.43 9.62 0.30
CA ILE A 56 -6.69 10.68 -0.39
C ILE A 56 -5.29 10.20 -0.80
N PHE A 57 -4.57 9.57 0.13
CA PHE A 57 -3.21 9.07 -0.12
C PHE A 57 -3.16 7.97 -1.18
N MET A 58 -4.17 7.08 -1.23
CA MET A 58 -4.21 5.97 -2.19
C MET A 58 -4.28 6.43 -3.65
N VAL A 59 -4.85 7.60 -3.91
CA VAL A 59 -4.85 8.19 -5.27
C VAL A 59 -3.42 8.54 -5.69
N ALA A 60 -2.66 9.18 -4.83
CA ALA A 60 -1.26 9.52 -5.08
C ALA A 60 -0.36 8.27 -5.18
N PHE A 61 -0.61 7.30 -4.31
CA PHE A 61 0.10 6.02 -4.32
C PHE A 61 -0.14 5.25 -5.62
N GLY A 62 -1.39 5.22 -6.11
CA GLY A 62 -1.73 4.63 -7.40
C GLY A 62 -0.95 5.25 -8.57
N PHE A 63 -0.78 6.58 -8.59
CA PHE A 63 0.07 7.26 -9.57
C PHE A 63 1.53 6.81 -9.46
N SER A 64 2.05 6.69 -8.25
CA SER A 64 3.45 6.30 -8.02
C SER A 64 3.77 4.90 -8.52
N ILE A 65 2.82 3.97 -8.48
CA ILE A 65 2.98 2.61 -9.05
C ILE A 65 3.22 2.69 -10.56
N GLY A 66 2.44 3.48 -11.28
CA GLY A 66 2.66 3.70 -12.71
C GLY A 66 4.00 4.37 -13.02
N ALA A 67 4.38 5.37 -12.23
CA ALA A 67 5.69 6.02 -12.32
C ALA A 67 6.83 5.02 -12.06
N GLN A 68 6.70 4.15 -11.06
CA GLN A 68 7.67 3.08 -10.76
C GLN A 68 7.86 2.13 -11.95
N ILE A 69 6.78 1.72 -12.62
CA ILE A 69 6.83 0.83 -13.78
C ILE A 69 7.62 1.50 -14.93
N LEU A 70 7.36 2.77 -15.20
CA LEU A 70 8.07 3.52 -16.24
C LEU A 70 9.54 3.74 -15.90
N ILE A 71 9.86 4.10 -14.66
CA ILE A 71 11.24 4.27 -14.19
C ILE A 71 11.98 2.94 -14.29
N ALA A 72 11.36 1.83 -13.87
CA ALA A 72 11.95 0.51 -13.97
C ALA A 72 12.21 0.10 -15.43
N ARG A 73 11.31 0.44 -16.35
CA ARG A 73 11.48 0.19 -17.77
C ARG A 73 12.67 0.97 -18.33
N ARG A 74 12.76 2.28 -18.06
CA ARG A 74 13.88 3.12 -18.50
C ARG A 74 15.21 2.69 -17.88
N ASN A 75 15.17 2.23 -16.65
CA ASN A 75 16.37 1.66 -15.99
C ASN A 75 16.88 0.41 -16.71
N GLY A 76 15.98 -0.51 -17.10
CA GLY A 76 16.33 -1.69 -17.89
C GLY A 76 16.83 -1.35 -19.29
N GLU A 77 16.25 -0.34 -19.95
CA GLU A 77 16.68 0.18 -21.25
C GLU A 77 18.00 0.97 -21.18
N GLN A 78 18.55 1.18 -19.98
CA GLN A 78 19.71 2.04 -19.71
C GLN A 78 19.52 3.51 -20.13
N GLN A 79 18.30 3.94 -20.27
CA GLN A 79 17.92 5.32 -20.57
C GLN A 79 17.83 6.17 -19.29
N TYR A 80 18.93 6.20 -18.56
CA TYR A 80 18.98 6.78 -17.22
C TYR A 80 18.56 8.26 -17.15
N LYS A 81 18.89 9.06 -18.16
CA LYS A 81 18.52 10.49 -18.21
C LYS A 81 17.02 10.72 -18.33
N GLU A 82 16.30 9.81 -19.00
CA GLU A 82 14.83 9.83 -19.07
C GLU A 82 14.19 9.61 -17.69
N ILE A 83 14.85 8.87 -16.80
CA ILE A 83 14.39 8.66 -15.43
C ILE A 83 14.24 9.98 -14.69
N GLY A 84 15.21 10.89 -14.81
CA GLY A 84 15.14 12.21 -14.20
C GLY A 84 13.97 13.04 -14.71
N ASN A 85 13.71 13.00 -16.00
CA ASN A 85 12.53 13.68 -16.57
C ASN A 85 11.22 13.10 -16.01
N LEU A 86 11.07 11.77 -16.02
CA LEU A 86 9.89 11.11 -15.43
C LEU A 86 9.72 11.44 -13.95
N PHE A 87 10.81 11.43 -13.20
CA PHE A 87 10.82 11.78 -11.78
C PHE A 87 10.27 13.20 -11.54
N TYR A 88 10.82 14.21 -12.21
CA TYR A 88 10.38 15.59 -12.02
C TYR A 88 8.97 15.85 -12.54
N GLN A 89 8.59 15.28 -13.68
CA GLN A 89 7.20 15.38 -14.14
C GLN A 89 6.22 14.73 -13.14
N GLY A 90 6.62 13.60 -12.54
CA GLY A 90 5.88 12.96 -11.45
C GLY A 90 5.75 13.86 -10.22
N ILE A 91 6.82 14.53 -9.80
CA ILE A 91 6.80 15.50 -8.69
C ILE A 91 5.84 16.67 -9.01
N TYR A 92 5.91 17.25 -10.20
CA TYR A 92 4.99 18.33 -10.60
C TYR A 92 3.52 17.89 -10.54
N PHE A 93 3.23 16.70 -11.06
CA PHE A 93 1.86 16.17 -11.00
C PHE A 93 1.41 15.94 -9.55
N GLN A 94 2.26 15.36 -8.71
CA GLN A 94 1.93 15.05 -7.32
C GLN A 94 1.73 16.33 -6.48
N ILE A 95 2.49 17.37 -6.71
CA ILE A 95 2.27 18.67 -6.06
C ILE A 95 0.94 19.28 -6.51
N GLY A 96 0.63 19.22 -7.80
CA GLY A 96 -0.66 19.64 -8.34
C GLY A 96 -1.83 18.84 -7.74
N LEU A 97 -1.70 17.52 -7.69
CA LEU A 97 -2.69 16.62 -7.09
C LEU A 97 -2.85 16.90 -5.58
N ALA A 98 -1.75 17.10 -4.86
CA ALA A 98 -1.77 17.45 -3.44
C ALA A 98 -2.51 18.77 -3.21
N THR A 99 -2.30 19.76 -4.07
CA THR A 99 -3.01 21.06 -4.00
C THR A 99 -4.51 20.86 -4.20
N VAL A 100 -4.92 20.09 -5.20
CA VAL A 100 -6.34 19.79 -5.47
C VAL A 100 -6.96 19.03 -4.29
N MET A 101 -6.29 17.99 -3.80
CA MET A 101 -6.78 17.20 -2.67
C MET A 101 -6.81 18.00 -1.36
N PHE A 102 -5.85 18.89 -1.15
CA PHE A 102 -5.85 19.83 -0.02
C PHE A 102 -7.08 20.74 -0.07
N LEU A 103 -7.36 21.39 -1.19
CA LEU A 103 -8.50 22.26 -1.35
C LEU A 103 -9.83 21.51 -1.20
N LEU A 104 -9.96 20.34 -1.84
CA LEU A 104 -11.16 19.50 -1.72
C LEU A 104 -11.37 19.04 -0.29
N SER A 105 -10.33 18.56 0.39
CA SER A 105 -10.43 18.12 1.77
C SER A 105 -10.76 19.29 2.70
N TYR A 106 -10.10 20.44 2.54
CA TYR A 106 -10.35 21.61 3.38
C TYR A 106 -11.78 22.12 3.27
N CYS A 107 -12.36 22.14 2.05
CA CYS A 107 -13.72 22.62 1.80
C CYS A 107 -14.79 21.58 2.14
N PHE A 108 -14.58 20.31 1.79
CA PHE A 108 -15.63 19.29 1.81
C PHE A 108 -15.54 18.31 2.99
N SER A 109 -14.37 18.13 3.62
CA SER A 109 -14.26 17.17 4.73
C SER A 109 -15.17 17.51 5.91
N PRO A 110 -15.36 18.78 6.33
CA PRO A 110 -16.31 19.09 7.39
C PRO A 110 -17.76 18.72 7.02
N ILE A 111 -18.15 18.93 5.76
CA ILE A 111 -19.50 18.62 5.27
C ILE A 111 -19.73 17.11 5.26
N ILE A 112 -18.76 16.36 4.77
CA ILE A 112 -18.82 14.89 4.70
C ILE A 112 -18.83 14.29 6.11
N LEU A 113 -17.95 14.74 6.98
CA LEU A 113 -17.86 14.24 8.36
C LEU A 113 -19.15 14.52 9.14
N LYS A 114 -19.79 15.68 8.93
CA LYS A 114 -21.06 16.02 9.59
C LYS A 114 -22.20 15.07 9.20
N GLN A 115 -22.16 14.50 8.01
CA GLN A 115 -23.15 13.50 7.57
C GLN A 115 -22.89 12.09 8.10
N ILE A 116 -21.61 11.76 8.37
CA ILE A 116 -21.21 10.40 8.75
C ILE A 116 -21.12 10.25 10.27
N VAL A 117 -20.69 11.30 10.97
CA VAL A 117 -20.44 11.27 12.42
C VAL A 117 -21.61 11.82 13.18
N THR A 118 -22.13 11.03 14.11
CA THR A 118 -23.27 11.42 14.97
C THR A 118 -22.86 12.19 16.23
N SER A 119 -21.66 11.91 16.77
CA SER A 119 -21.14 12.58 17.96
C SER A 119 -20.47 13.90 17.60
N GLU A 120 -20.93 15.01 18.18
CA GLU A 120 -20.35 16.36 17.97
C GLU A 120 -18.87 16.39 18.39
N HIS A 121 -18.53 15.80 19.52
CA HIS A 121 -17.14 15.74 20.01
C HIS A 121 -16.20 15.01 19.07
N ILE A 122 -16.64 13.87 18.49
CA ILE A 122 -15.86 13.12 17.50
C ILE A 122 -15.76 13.93 16.20
N TYR A 123 -16.82 14.61 15.80
CA TYR A 123 -16.82 15.47 14.62
C TYR A 123 -15.79 16.61 14.72
N GLU A 124 -15.79 17.34 15.84
CA GLU A 124 -14.84 18.41 16.08
C GLU A 124 -13.40 17.91 16.09
N ALA A 125 -13.13 16.81 16.79
CA ALA A 125 -11.81 16.20 16.87
C ALA A 125 -11.33 15.70 15.51
N ALA A 126 -12.20 15.01 14.73
CA ALA A 126 -11.86 14.50 13.40
C ALA A 126 -11.62 15.64 12.40
N THR A 127 -12.39 16.71 12.46
CA THR A 127 -12.22 17.91 11.63
C THR A 127 -10.89 18.60 11.96
N SER A 128 -10.57 18.75 13.25
CA SER A 128 -9.28 19.31 13.69
C SER A 128 -8.10 18.45 13.20
N TYR A 129 -8.22 17.13 13.31
CA TYR A 129 -7.18 16.22 12.81
C TYR A 129 -6.95 16.38 11.32
N LEU A 130 -8.01 16.33 10.50
CA LEU A 130 -7.90 16.46 9.05
C LEU A 130 -7.39 17.82 8.60
N HIS A 131 -7.80 18.89 9.28
CA HIS A 131 -7.33 20.23 8.97
C HIS A 131 -5.80 20.33 8.96
N TRP A 132 -5.14 19.72 9.93
CA TRP A 132 -3.69 19.70 10.01
C TRP A 132 -3.06 18.56 9.20
N ARG A 133 -3.72 17.42 9.11
CA ARG A 133 -3.19 16.24 8.44
C ARG A 133 -3.06 16.40 6.92
N VAL A 134 -3.97 17.14 6.30
CA VAL A 134 -3.94 17.37 4.84
C VAL A 134 -2.73 18.17 4.36
N PHE A 135 -2.09 18.96 5.24
CA PHE A 135 -0.81 19.59 4.91
C PHE A 135 0.28 18.56 4.63
N GLY A 136 0.24 17.43 5.30
CA GLY A 136 1.16 16.31 5.06
C GLY A 136 1.06 15.75 3.64
N ALA A 137 -0.05 15.94 2.93
CA ALA A 137 -0.22 15.47 1.56
C ALA A 137 0.84 16.04 0.61
N PHE A 138 1.28 17.27 0.77
CA PHE A 138 2.35 17.86 -0.04
C PHE A 138 3.67 17.09 0.10
N PHE A 139 3.95 16.62 1.29
CA PHE A 139 5.18 15.90 1.61
C PHE A 139 5.07 14.42 1.23
N SER A 140 3.99 13.76 1.62
CA SER A 140 3.79 12.34 1.34
C SER A 140 3.61 12.06 -0.15
N PHE A 141 2.91 12.90 -0.89
CA PHE A 141 2.74 12.75 -2.34
C PHE A 141 4.05 12.92 -3.10
N SER A 142 4.91 13.82 -2.65
CA SER A 142 6.25 13.95 -3.20
C SER A 142 7.13 12.75 -2.82
N ALA A 143 7.04 12.28 -1.59
CA ALA A 143 7.82 11.15 -1.10
C ALA A 143 7.53 9.85 -1.85
N VAL A 144 6.29 9.59 -2.28
CA VAL A 144 5.96 8.37 -3.04
C VAL A 144 6.61 8.34 -4.43
N ILE A 145 6.97 9.49 -5.00
CA ILE A 145 7.76 9.53 -6.26
C ILE A 145 9.22 9.13 -6.00
N PHE A 146 9.81 9.56 -4.89
CA PHE A 146 11.12 9.05 -4.47
C PHE A 146 11.09 7.54 -4.26
N ARG A 147 10.04 7.03 -3.60
CA ARG A 147 9.83 5.58 -3.44
C ARG A 147 9.76 4.88 -4.81
N ALA A 148 9.03 5.41 -5.76
CA ALA A 148 8.93 4.90 -7.12
C ALA A 148 10.30 4.88 -7.82
N PHE A 149 11.11 5.92 -7.64
CA PHE A 149 12.47 6.00 -8.16
C PHE A 149 13.38 4.91 -7.56
N PHE A 150 13.43 4.79 -6.25
CA PHE A 150 14.30 3.81 -5.58
C PHE A 150 13.88 2.36 -5.85
N LEU A 151 12.58 2.12 -5.94
CA LEU A 151 12.05 0.80 -6.27
C LEU A 151 12.29 0.44 -7.75
N GLY A 152 12.04 1.37 -8.65
CA GLY A 152 12.24 1.21 -10.10
C GLY A 152 13.70 1.00 -10.49
N THR A 153 14.61 1.70 -9.80
CA THR A 153 16.05 1.56 -10.00
C THR A 153 16.70 0.46 -9.14
N THR A 154 15.89 -0.30 -8.39
CA THR A 154 16.32 -1.40 -7.50
C THR A 154 17.24 -0.99 -6.35
N GLN A 155 17.25 0.27 -5.97
CA GLN A 155 18.07 0.83 -4.88
C GLN A 155 17.26 0.93 -3.56
N THR A 156 16.71 -0.19 -3.12
CA THR A 156 15.67 -0.26 -2.08
C THR A 156 16.16 -0.02 -0.65
N LYS A 157 17.47 -0.10 -0.37
CA LYS A 157 18.03 0.17 0.96
C LYS A 157 17.66 1.55 1.50
N THR A 158 17.51 2.53 0.62
CA THR A 158 17.11 3.89 0.97
C THR A 158 15.71 3.90 1.61
N LEU A 159 14.80 3.03 1.17
CA LEU A 159 13.44 2.92 1.71
C LEU A 159 13.46 2.53 3.18
N THR A 160 14.30 1.56 3.55
CA THR A 160 14.47 1.17 4.96
C THR A 160 14.99 2.33 5.82
N LEU A 161 16.06 2.98 5.36
CA LEU A 161 16.65 4.10 6.11
C LEU A 161 15.64 5.25 6.27
N ASN A 162 14.91 5.59 5.21
CA ASN A 162 13.87 6.59 5.25
C ASN A 162 12.76 6.25 6.25
N SER A 163 12.29 5.00 6.22
CA SER A 163 11.21 4.56 7.12
C SER A 163 11.66 4.58 8.59
N ILE A 164 12.90 4.21 8.90
CA ILE A 164 13.46 4.32 10.26
C ILE A 164 13.47 5.79 10.71
N VAL A 165 13.98 6.69 9.88
CA VAL A 165 14.03 8.14 10.19
C VAL A 165 12.62 8.68 10.39
N MET A 166 11.68 8.29 9.55
CA MET A 166 10.28 8.72 9.62
C MET A 166 9.59 8.24 10.91
N VAL A 167 9.76 6.97 11.29
CA VAL A 167 9.21 6.41 12.54
C VAL A 167 9.76 7.13 13.75
N LEU A 168 11.08 7.30 13.84
CA LEU A 168 11.71 7.99 14.96
C LEU A 168 11.23 9.44 15.06
N SER A 169 11.13 10.14 13.94
CA SER A 169 10.61 11.51 13.89
C SER A 169 9.14 11.58 14.33
N ASN A 170 8.31 10.63 13.86
CA ASN A 170 6.90 10.54 14.23
C ASN A 170 6.73 10.35 15.74
N VAL A 171 7.47 9.41 16.35
CA VAL A 171 7.43 9.17 17.80
C VAL A 171 7.82 10.43 18.58
N VAL A 172 8.90 11.09 18.19
CA VAL A 172 9.39 12.29 18.86
C VAL A 172 8.40 13.45 18.74
N PHE A 173 7.93 13.74 17.52
CA PHE A 173 6.98 14.84 17.31
C PHE A 173 5.63 14.58 17.98
N ASN A 174 5.13 13.37 17.92
CA ASN A 174 3.88 13.00 18.60
C ASN A 174 4.02 13.14 20.11
N TYR A 175 5.11 12.66 20.70
CA TYR A 175 5.34 12.80 22.14
C TYR A 175 5.38 14.28 22.57
N ILE A 176 6.05 15.13 21.81
CA ILE A 176 6.18 16.56 22.11
C ILE A 176 4.83 17.27 21.93
N LEU A 177 4.15 17.06 20.80
CA LEU A 177 2.99 17.87 20.41
C LEU A 177 1.67 17.35 21.00
N ILE A 178 1.51 16.04 21.18
CA ILE A 178 0.30 15.49 21.80
C ILE A 178 0.27 15.85 23.29
N PHE A 179 1.37 15.63 24.01
CA PHE A 179 1.44 15.76 25.47
C PHE A 179 1.99 17.11 25.95
N GLY A 180 2.43 17.99 25.05
CA GLY A 180 2.94 19.31 25.42
C GLY A 180 4.24 19.24 26.22
N LYS A 181 5.29 18.63 25.66
CA LYS A 181 6.62 18.54 26.28
C LYS A 181 7.59 19.58 25.72
N PHE A 182 8.68 19.82 26.44
CA PHE A 182 9.75 20.74 26.03
C PHE A 182 9.28 22.19 25.74
N GLY A 183 8.27 22.66 26.45
CA GLY A 183 7.75 24.03 26.31
C GLY A 183 6.69 24.23 25.21
N PHE A 184 6.33 23.15 24.51
CA PHE A 184 5.22 23.20 23.54
C PHE A 184 3.87 22.98 24.26
N PRO A 185 2.77 23.58 23.74
CA PRO A 185 1.44 23.34 24.28
C PRO A 185 0.99 21.90 23.95
N ALA A 186 0.18 21.32 24.83
CA ALA A 186 -0.47 20.04 24.57
C ALA A 186 -1.60 20.21 23.54
N LEU A 187 -1.39 19.72 22.32
CA LEU A 187 -2.32 19.89 21.21
C LEU A 187 -3.27 18.69 21.03
N GLY A 188 -3.06 17.61 21.78
CA GLY A 188 -3.88 16.40 21.68
C GLY A 188 -3.93 15.81 20.26
N ILE A 189 -5.13 15.65 19.72
CA ILE A 189 -5.32 15.05 18.38
C ILE A 189 -4.73 15.93 17.26
N ALA A 190 -4.80 17.24 17.37
CA ALA A 190 -4.15 18.16 16.42
C ALA A 190 -2.63 17.98 16.45
N GLY A 191 -2.05 17.72 17.63
CA GLY A 191 -0.64 17.39 17.79
C GLY A 191 -0.22 16.12 17.06
N ALA A 192 -1.08 15.08 17.05
CA ALA A 192 -0.84 13.86 16.29
C ALA A 192 -0.82 14.13 14.77
N ALA A 193 -1.76 14.90 14.27
CA ALA A 193 -1.83 15.27 12.86
C ALA A 193 -0.63 16.09 12.41
N ILE A 194 -0.23 17.09 13.20
CA ILE A 194 0.95 17.91 12.93
C ILE A 194 2.22 17.06 13.01
N GLY A 195 2.34 16.22 14.04
CA GLY A 195 3.50 15.33 14.23
C GLY A 195 3.69 14.37 13.06
N SER A 196 2.62 13.77 12.57
CA SER A 196 2.65 12.88 11.40
C SER A 196 3.01 13.63 10.12
N SER A 197 2.47 14.85 9.93
CA SER A 197 2.80 15.70 8.78
C SER A 197 4.28 16.16 8.82
N MET A 198 4.80 16.48 9.99
CA MET A 198 6.22 16.83 10.18
C MET A 198 7.13 15.62 9.94
N ALA A 199 6.72 14.42 10.36
CA ALA A 199 7.47 13.20 10.07
C ALA A 199 7.54 12.91 8.55
N GLU A 200 6.48 13.19 7.82
CA GLU A 200 6.47 13.10 6.35
C GLU A 200 7.37 14.18 5.71
N LEU A 201 7.43 15.36 6.26
CA LEU A 201 8.39 16.40 5.84
C LEU A 201 9.84 15.93 6.06
N VAL A 202 10.15 15.37 7.23
CA VAL A 202 11.47 14.82 7.53
C VAL A 202 11.83 13.69 6.57
N SER A 203 10.87 12.82 6.26
CA SER A 203 11.00 11.77 5.24
C SER A 203 11.36 12.35 3.87
N LEU A 204 10.64 13.36 3.42
CA LEU A 204 10.91 14.04 2.15
C LEU A 204 12.30 14.68 2.11
N VAL A 205 12.67 15.39 3.17
CA VAL A 205 14.00 16.02 3.31
C VAL A 205 15.09 14.95 3.29
N PHE A 206 14.89 13.82 4.00
CA PHE A 206 15.81 12.70 3.97
C PHE A 206 15.99 12.16 2.54
N PHE A 207 14.92 11.94 1.80
CA PHE A 207 14.99 11.49 0.41
C PHE A 207 15.76 12.46 -0.48
N ILE A 208 15.49 13.76 -0.35
CA ILE A 208 16.19 14.81 -1.11
C ILE A 208 17.68 14.78 -0.81
N LEU A 209 18.07 14.79 0.46
CA LEU A 209 19.47 14.79 0.89
C LEU A 209 20.17 13.50 0.49
N TYR A 210 19.55 12.35 0.72
CA TYR A 210 20.11 11.06 0.33
C TYR A 210 20.34 10.97 -1.18
N THR A 211 19.37 11.40 -1.97
CA THR A 211 19.48 11.42 -3.43
C THR A 211 20.61 12.33 -3.88
N ARG A 212 20.73 13.52 -3.28
CA ARG A 212 21.76 14.49 -3.64
C ARG A 212 23.19 14.02 -3.30
N TYR A 213 23.37 13.35 -2.16
CA TYR A 213 24.71 13.00 -1.66
C TYR A 213 25.14 11.56 -1.93
N ARG A 214 24.20 10.64 -2.16
CA ARG A 214 24.48 9.21 -2.29
C ARG A 214 24.17 8.64 -3.66
N ILE A 215 23.38 9.34 -4.47
CA ILE A 215 23.01 8.90 -5.80
C ILE A 215 23.77 9.71 -6.84
N ASP A 216 24.19 9.07 -7.91
CA ASP A 216 24.76 9.76 -9.07
C ASP A 216 23.65 10.53 -9.83
N CYS A 217 23.41 11.77 -9.41
CA CYS A 217 22.37 12.61 -9.98
C CYS A 217 22.62 12.88 -11.48
N ARG A 218 23.87 12.91 -11.93
CA ARG A 218 24.20 13.14 -13.35
C ARG A 218 23.83 11.95 -14.21
N LYS A 219 24.05 10.74 -13.69
CA LYS A 219 23.68 9.50 -14.37
C LYS A 219 22.18 9.45 -14.64
N TYR A 220 21.39 9.78 -13.65
CA TYR A 220 19.91 9.71 -13.75
C TYR A 220 19.25 11.00 -14.25
N GLY A 221 20.02 12.03 -14.61
CA GLY A 221 19.47 13.31 -15.06
C GLY A 221 18.72 14.07 -13.97
N LEU A 222 19.06 13.84 -12.70
CA LEU A 222 18.47 14.51 -11.54
C LEU A 222 19.20 15.83 -11.18
N ASP A 223 20.34 16.11 -11.80
CA ASP A 223 21.15 17.30 -11.59
C ASP A 223 20.53 18.57 -12.18
N ARG A 224 19.63 18.42 -13.14
CA ARG A 224 18.91 19.52 -13.79
C ARG A 224 17.41 19.33 -13.67
N VAL A 225 16.75 20.32 -13.15
CA VAL A 225 15.29 20.35 -13.04
C VAL A 225 14.71 20.72 -14.41
N PRO A 226 14.05 19.82 -15.13
CA PRO A 226 13.46 20.11 -16.43
C PRO A 226 12.24 21.03 -16.29
N LYS A 227 11.90 21.72 -17.35
CA LYS A 227 10.62 22.43 -17.42
C LYS A 227 9.46 21.43 -17.46
N PHE A 228 8.30 21.88 -17.00
CA PHE A 228 7.07 21.11 -17.12
C PHE A 228 6.81 20.74 -18.59
N ASN A 229 6.59 19.46 -18.86
CA ASN A 229 6.34 18.93 -20.18
C ASN A 229 5.05 18.09 -20.17
N PHE A 230 3.99 18.66 -20.69
CA PHE A 230 2.68 18.01 -20.75
C PHE A 230 2.70 16.69 -21.54
N SER A 231 3.49 16.62 -22.62
CA SER A 231 3.61 15.40 -23.42
C SER A 231 4.23 14.25 -22.63
N ALA A 232 5.28 14.52 -21.85
CA ALA A 232 5.89 13.53 -20.95
C ALA A 232 4.92 13.11 -19.85
N LEU A 233 4.22 14.06 -19.24
CA LEU A 233 3.20 13.77 -18.23
C LEU A 233 2.05 12.94 -18.81
N LYS A 234 1.58 13.22 -20.02
CA LYS A 234 0.55 12.43 -20.69
C LYS A 234 0.97 10.97 -20.89
N ARG A 235 2.24 10.73 -21.24
CA ARG A 235 2.77 9.36 -21.33
C ARG A 235 2.75 8.67 -19.97
N MET A 236 3.14 9.36 -18.90
CA MET A 236 3.05 8.82 -17.54
C MET A 236 1.61 8.50 -17.17
N LEU A 237 0.68 9.40 -17.44
CA LEU A 237 -0.74 9.19 -17.13
C LEU A 237 -1.36 8.03 -17.91
N ASN A 238 -0.89 7.74 -19.12
CA ASN A 238 -1.36 6.55 -19.86
C ASN A 238 -1.11 5.23 -19.11
N VAL A 239 -0.11 5.19 -18.26
CA VAL A 239 0.18 4.03 -17.40
C VAL A 239 -0.41 4.20 -16.01
N SER A 240 -0.19 5.37 -15.40
CA SER A 240 -0.54 5.63 -13.99
C SER A 240 -2.03 5.83 -13.75
N PHE A 241 -2.78 6.34 -14.70
CA PHE A 241 -4.22 6.54 -14.57
C PHE A 241 -4.96 5.22 -14.25
N TRP A 242 -4.59 4.15 -14.94
CA TRP A 242 -5.20 2.84 -14.72
C TRP A 242 -4.85 2.24 -13.36
N THR A 243 -3.63 2.47 -12.88
CA THR A 243 -3.23 2.03 -11.53
C THR A 243 -3.90 2.86 -10.43
N MET A 244 -4.16 4.14 -10.66
CA MET A 244 -4.95 4.98 -9.74
C MET A 244 -6.38 4.45 -9.61
N ILE A 245 -7.05 4.18 -10.73
CA ILE A 245 -8.41 3.61 -10.76
C ILE A 245 -8.43 2.23 -10.09
N GLN A 246 -7.45 1.39 -10.40
CA GLN A 246 -7.34 0.06 -9.82
C GLN A 246 -7.26 0.11 -8.30
N ASN A 247 -6.38 0.93 -7.73
CA ASN A 247 -6.26 1.06 -6.27
C ASN A 247 -7.56 1.54 -5.62
N PHE A 248 -8.26 2.48 -6.26
CA PHE A 248 -9.54 2.96 -5.77
C PHE A 248 -10.59 1.83 -5.71
N PHE A 249 -10.75 1.06 -6.78
CA PHE A 249 -11.73 -0.03 -6.81
C PHE A 249 -11.36 -1.19 -5.88
N SER A 250 -10.09 -1.56 -5.80
CA SER A 250 -9.62 -2.61 -4.88
C SER A 250 -9.90 -2.24 -3.43
N LEU A 251 -9.59 -1.01 -3.03
CA LEU A 251 -9.87 -0.51 -1.68
C LEU A 251 -11.38 -0.44 -1.40
N SER A 252 -12.15 0.08 -2.34
CA SER A 252 -13.61 0.21 -2.21
C SER A 252 -14.29 -1.15 -2.08
N THR A 253 -13.87 -2.13 -2.86
CA THR A 253 -14.43 -3.49 -2.82
C THR A 253 -14.07 -4.20 -1.52
N TRP A 254 -12.86 -3.99 -1.03
CA TRP A 254 -12.46 -4.52 0.26
C TRP A 254 -13.25 -3.90 1.42
N PHE A 255 -13.51 -2.59 1.37
CA PHE A 255 -14.39 -1.93 2.32
C PHE A 255 -15.83 -2.44 2.26
N LEU A 256 -16.32 -2.75 1.05
CA LEU A 256 -17.64 -3.36 0.85
C LEU A 256 -17.78 -4.70 1.58
N PHE A 257 -16.74 -5.52 1.61
CA PHE A 257 -16.72 -6.76 2.38
C PHE A 257 -17.00 -6.52 3.87
N PHE A 258 -16.39 -5.50 4.47
CA PHE A 258 -16.66 -5.13 5.87
C PHE A 258 -18.09 -4.69 6.10
N LEU A 259 -18.63 -3.87 5.20
CA LEU A 259 -20.04 -3.44 5.28
C LEU A 259 -21.01 -4.63 5.19
N TYR A 260 -20.70 -5.60 4.35
CA TYR A 260 -21.51 -6.81 4.21
C TYR A 260 -21.44 -7.70 5.45
N VAL A 261 -20.26 -7.87 6.02
CA VAL A 261 -20.08 -8.67 7.24
C VAL A 261 -20.78 -8.02 8.45
N GLU A 262 -20.91 -6.70 8.48
CA GLU A 262 -21.67 -5.99 9.53
C GLU A 262 -23.13 -6.50 9.62
N HIS A 263 -23.72 -6.88 8.49
CA HIS A 263 -25.08 -7.46 8.46
C HIS A 263 -25.19 -8.82 9.17
N LEU A 264 -24.08 -9.51 9.37
CA LEU A 264 -24.03 -10.77 10.14
C LEU A 264 -23.97 -10.55 11.65
N GLY A 265 -23.80 -9.30 12.10
CA GLY A 265 -23.78 -8.90 13.50
C GLY A 265 -22.43 -8.39 13.99
N GLU A 266 -22.44 -7.79 15.17
CA GLU A 266 -21.28 -7.14 15.79
C GLU A 266 -20.12 -8.11 16.05
N ARG A 267 -20.44 -9.35 16.44
CA ARG A 267 -19.42 -10.37 16.70
C ARG A 267 -18.69 -10.77 15.43
N SER A 268 -19.39 -10.94 14.32
CA SER A 268 -18.80 -11.24 13.01
C SER A 268 -17.90 -10.12 12.52
N LEU A 269 -18.31 -8.87 12.76
CA LEU A 269 -17.49 -7.70 12.44
C LEU A 269 -16.22 -7.63 13.30
N ALA A 270 -16.33 -7.92 14.60
CA ALA A 270 -15.18 -7.98 15.52
C ALA A 270 -14.19 -9.05 15.12
N VAL A 271 -14.65 -10.27 14.79
CA VAL A 271 -13.82 -11.35 14.26
C VAL A 271 -13.11 -10.90 12.99
N THR A 272 -13.83 -10.35 12.04
CA THR A 272 -13.28 -9.87 10.76
C THR A 272 -12.21 -8.81 10.97
N ASN A 273 -12.40 -7.91 11.92
CA ASN A 273 -11.40 -6.87 12.22
C ASN A 273 -10.10 -7.46 12.78
N ILE A 274 -10.20 -8.44 13.68
CA ILE A 274 -9.03 -9.16 14.21
C ILE A 274 -8.30 -9.89 13.09
N ILE A 275 -9.03 -10.69 12.31
CA ILE A 275 -8.45 -11.49 11.22
C ILE A 275 -7.78 -10.60 10.17
N ARG A 276 -8.37 -9.45 9.86
CA ARG A 276 -7.76 -8.44 8.99
C ARG A 276 -6.39 -7.99 9.48
N ASN A 277 -6.27 -7.69 10.77
CA ASN A 277 -5.00 -7.23 11.33
C ASN A 277 -3.93 -8.34 11.30
N VAL A 278 -4.32 -9.57 11.60
CA VAL A 278 -3.42 -10.73 11.50
C VAL A 278 -3.01 -10.98 10.05
N SER A 279 -3.97 -10.92 9.12
CA SER A 279 -3.71 -11.06 7.68
C SER A 279 -2.76 -9.97 7.17
N GLY A 280 -2.86 -8.77 7.69
CA GLY A 280 -1.99 -7.65 7.32
C GLY A 280 -0.50 -7.97 7.50
N ILE A 281 -0.14 -8.75 8.52
CA ILE A 281 1.26 -9.17 8.75
C ILE A 281 1.75 -10.07 7.61
N LEU A 282 0.96 -11.09 7.24
CA LEU A 282 1.28 -11.97 6.12
C LEU A 282 1.31 -11.23 4.79
N PHE A 283 0.37 -10.31 4.61
CA PHE A 283 0.25 -9.50 3.40
C PHE A 283 1.43 -8.55 3.19
N MET A 284 1.99 -7.96 4.26
CA MET A 284 3.21 -7.14 4.16
C MET A 284 4.39 -7.94 3.62
N VAL A 285 4.57 -9.16 4.12
CA VAL A 285 5.63 -10.06 3.64
C VAL A 285 5.42 -10.38 2.15
N LEU A 286 4.20 -10.74 1.77
CA LEU A 286 3.84 -11.01 0.38
C LEU A 286 4.11 -9.82 -0.52
N MET A 287 3.66 -8.62 -0.11
CA MET A 287 3.76 -7.40 -0.92
C MET A 287 5.21 -6.95 -1.14
N ALA A 288 6.11 -7.23 -0.21
CA ALA A 288 7.54 -6.95 -0.42
C ALA A 288 8.08 -7.72 -1.64
N PHE A 289 7.75 -8.99 -1.77
CA PHE A 289 8.18 -9.80 -2.91
C PHE A 289 7.37 -9.52 -4.18
N ALA A 290 6.07 -9.30 -4.08
CA ALA A 290 5.22 -9.01 -5.22
C ALA A 290 5.59 -7.68 -5.90
N SER A 291 5.79 -6.60 -5.14
CA SER A 291 6.20 -5.30 -5.69
C SER A 291 7.62 -5.34 -6.28
N THR A 292 8.52 -6.11 -5.68
CA THR A 292 9.85 -6.38 -6.25
C THR A 292 9.72 -7.08 -7.60
N CYS A 293 8.85 -8.09 -7.72
CA CYS A 293 8.61 -8.80 -8.97
C CYS A 293 8.14 -7.85 -10.08
N GLY A 294 7.16 -6.99 -9.80
CA GLY A 294 6.66 -6.01 -10.77
C GLY A 294 7.76 -5.07 -11.30
N SER A 295 8.62 -4.59 -10.41
CA SER A 295 9.74 -3.73 -10.76
C SER A 295 10.79 -4.48 -11.60
N LEU A 296 11.17 -5.70 -11.21
CA LEU A 296 12.14 -6.51 -11.94
C LEU A 296 11.64 -6.97 -13.30
N VAL A 297 10.34 -7.29 -13.43
CA VAL A 297 9.70 -7.60 -14.72
C VAL A 297 9.80 -6.42 -15.67
N SER A 298 9.51 -5.20 -15.21
CA SER A 298 9.64 -4.00 -16.04
C SER A 298 11.09 -3.73 -16.45
N ASN A 299 12.06 -3.91 -15.55
CA ASN A 299 13.50 -3.83 -15.85
C ASN A 299 13.92 -4.86 -16.90
N LEU A 300 13.51 -6.13 -16.76
CA LEU A 300 13.85 -7.21 -17.71
C LEU A 300 13.33 -6.92 -19.12
N ILE A 301 12.08 -6.46 -19.22
CA ILE A 301 11.52 -6.13 -20.53
C ILE A 301 12.26 -4.93 -21.14
N GLY A 302 12.61 -3.93 -20.33
CA GLY A 302 13.43 -2.79 -20.77
C GLY A 302 14.81 -3.22 -21.25
N ALA A 303 15.42 -4.18 -20.60
CA ALA A 303 16.73 -4.75 -20.98
C ALA A 303 16.67 -5.72 -22.18
N GLY A 304 15.48 -5.97 -22.74
CA GLY A 304 15.31 -6.91 -23.86
C GLY A 304 15.27 -8.39 -23.46
N HIS A 305 15.17 -8.70 -22.17
CA HIS A 305 15.16 -10.06 -21.61
C HIS A 305 13.74 -10.51 -21.22
N ALA A 306 12.76 -10.26 -22.06
CA ALA A 306 11.36 -10.61 -21.80
C ALA A 306 11.15 -12.13 -21.64
N ASP A 307 11.99 -12.95 -22.22
CA ASP A 307 12.03 -14.41 -22.08
C ASP A 307 12.32 -14.88 -20.65
N CYS A 308 13.01 -14.07 -19.84
CA CYS A 308 13.33 -14.35 -18.44
C CYS A 308 12.16 -14.07 -17.47
N VAL A 309 11.13 -13.37 -17.92
CA VAL A 309 9.99 -12.94 -17.04
C VAL A 309 9.28 -14.13 -16.38
N PRO A 310 8.89 -15.22 -17.09
CA PRO A 310 8.22 -16.35 -16.43
C PRO A 310 9.11 -17.03 -15.37
N GLY A 311 10.43 -17.10 -15.61
CA GLY A 311 11.39 -17.60 -14.63
C GLY A 311 11.46 -16.73 -13.37
N THR A 312 11.51 -15.43 -13.55
CA THR A 312 11.54 -14.44 -12.47
C THR A 312 10.28 -14.48 -11.62
N ILE A 313 9.10 -14.58 -12.24
CA ILE A 313 7.82 -14.75 -11.52
C ILE A 313 7.87 -15.99 -10.63
N ARG A 314 8.32 -17.14 -11.18
CA ARG A 314 8.42 -18.39 -10.42
C ARG A 314 9.39 -18.30 -9.26
N GLN A 315 10.53 -17.60 -9.43
CA GLN A 315 11.49 -17.37 -8.34
C GLN A 315 10.86 -16.55 -7.21
N HIS A 316 10.13 -15.47 -7.54
CA HIS A 316 9.45 -14.65 -6.55
C HIS A 316 8.35 -15.42 -5.80
N ILE A 317 7.58 -16.25 -6.48
CA ILE A 317 6.59 -17.12 -5.82
C ILE A 317 7.27 -18.07 -4.82
N ARG A 318 8.37 -18.71 -5.24
CA ARG A 318 9.09 -19.65 -4.35
C ARG A 318 9.67 -18.96 -3.13
N ILE A 319 10.34 -17.82 -3.32
CA ILE A 319 10.91 -17.09 -2.18
C ILE A 319 9.83 -16.51 -1.27
N ALA A 320 8.72 -15.99 -1.82
CA ALA A 320 7.59 -15.53 -1.04
C ALA A 320 6.98 -16.66 -0.20
N TYR A 321 6.81 -17.85 -0.76
CA TYR A 321 6.36 -19.01 -0.02
C TYR A 321 7.32 -19.42 1.11
N MET A 322 8.62 -19.29 0.92
CA MET A 322 9.61 -19.61 1.96
C MET A 322 9.43 -18.75 3.23
N PHE A 323 8.86 -17.55 3.11
CA PHE A 323 8.62 -16.66 4.26
C PHE A 323 7.16 -16.66 4.70
N VAL A 324 6.21 -16.63 3.77
CA VAL A 324 4.78 -16.53 4.09
C VAL A 324 4.24 -17.84 4.68
N LEU A 325 4.57 -19.00 4.11
CA LEU A 325 4.01 -20.28 4.57
C LEU A 325 4.46 -20.67 5.98
N PRO A 326 5.74 -20.56 6.38
CA PRO A 326 6.12 -20.82 7.76
C PRO A 326 5.41 -19.92 8.76
N LEU A 327 5.22 -18.64 8.42
CA LEU A 327 4.51 -17.70 9.27
C LEU A 327 3.01 -18.02 9.35
N ALA A 328 2.38 -18.36 8.22
CA ALA A 328 0.99 -18.82 8.19
C ALA A 328 0.79 -20.13 8.95
N LEU A 329 1.74 -21.06 8.86
CA LEU A 329 1.74 -22.30 9.62
C LEU A 329 1.85 -22.02 11.13
N LEU A 330 2.72 -21.11 11.54
CA LEU A 330 2.83 -20.67 12.94
C LEU A 330 1.48 -20.14 13.46
N PHE A 331 0.80 -19.30 12.69
CA PHE A 331 -0.53 -18.77 13.05
C PHE A 331 -1.59 -19.88 13.12
N THR A 332 -1.53 -20.86 12.24
CA THR A 332 -2.45 -21.98 12.21
C THR A 332 -2.25 -22.96 13.39
N LEU A 333 -1.01 -23.22 13.77
CA LEU A 333 -0.67 -24.13 14.87
C LEU A 333 -0.87 -23.49 16.25
N PHE A 334 -0.67 -22.19 16.37
CA PHE A 334 -0.79 -21.43 17.62
C PHE A 334 -1.83 -20.31 17.53
N PRO A 335 -3.09 -20.61 17.15
CA PRO A 335 -4.08 -19.57 16.89
C PRO A 335 -4.39 -18.74 18.12
N LYS A 336 -4.53 -19.36 19.30
CA LYS A 336 -4.85 -18.67 20.54
C LYS A 336 -3.74 -17.70 20.97
N LEU A 337 -2.47 -18.05 20.76
CA LEU A 337 -1.34 -17.17 21.06
C LEU A 337 -1.38 -15.91 20.19
N ILE A 338 -1.67 -16.05 18.92
CA ILE A 338 -1.75 -14.92 17.99
C ILE A 338 -2.99 -14.06 18.27
N LEU A 339 -4.13 -14.68 18.52
CA LEU A 339 -5.38 -13.97 18.81
C LEU A 339 -5.34 -13.25 20.15
N SER A 340 -4.61 -13.78 21.15
CA SER A 340 -4.45 -13.13 22.46
C SER A 340 -3.71 -11.78 22.39
N ILE A 341 -2.96 -11.53 21.30
CA ILE A 341 -2.34 -10.21 21.06
C ILE A 341 -3.40 -9.13 20.81
N TYR A 342 -4.54 -9.51 20.26
CA TYR A 342 -5.59 -8.59 19.83
C TYR A 342 -6.80 -8.52 20.74
N THR A 343 -7.07 -9.57 21.54
CA THR A 343 -8.21 -9.62 22.45
C THR A 343 -7.95 -10.54 23.63
N ASP A 344 -8.35 -10.10 24.82
CA ASP A 344 -8.31 -10.89 26.06
C ASP A 344 -9.60 -11.69 26.28
N MET A 345 -10.60 -11.56 25.40
CA MET A 345 -11.88 -12.25 25.52
C MET A 345 -11.80 -13.67 24.97
N PRO A 346 -11.87 -14.73 25.81
CA PRO A 346 -11.71 -16.12 25.35
C PRO A 346 -12.75 -16.53 24.29
N ASP A 347 -14.00 -16.08 24.47
CA ASP A 347 -15.10 -16.38 23.52
C ASP A 347 -14.83 -15.81 22.13
N LEU A 348 -14.26 -14.60 22.06
CA LEU A 348 -13.94 -13.94 20.80
C LEU A 348 -12.71 -14.59 20.14
N GLN A 349 -11.72 -15.00 20.94
CA GLN A 349 -10.59 -15.78 20.46
C GLN A 349 -11.05 -17.10 19.83
N GLU A 350 -11.92 -17.84 20.51
CA GLU A 350 -12.44 -19.12 20.01
C GLU A 350 -13.28 -18.94 18.73
N ALA A 351 -14.13 -17.93 18.68
CA ALA A 351 -14.91 -17.58 17.50
C ALA A 351 -14.04 -17.20 16.28
N SER A 352 -12.83 -16.70 16.52
CA SER A 352 -11.91 -16.23 15.47
C SER A 352 -11.03 -17.34 14.89
N VAL A 353 -10.90 -18.50 15.57
CA VAL A 353 -9.96 -19.57 15.17
C VAL A 353 -10.26 -20.09 13.75
N HIS A 354 -11.53 -20.39 13.46
CA HIS A 354 -11.89 -20.93 12.14
C HIS A 354 -11.64 -19.93 11.02
N SER A 355 -11.96 -18.66 11.26
CA SER A 355 -11.70 -17.57 10.30
C SER A 355 -10.19 -17.40 10.07
N LEU A 356 -9.37 -17.55 11.11
CA LEU A 356 -7.92 -17.50 11.01
C LEU A 356 -7.38 -18.65 10.13
N TRP A 357 -7.90 -19.85 10.29
CA TRP A 357 -7.49 -21.00 9.47
C TRP A 357 -7.86 -20.82 8.00
N VAL A 358 -9.06 -20.34 7.72
CA VAL A 358 -9.50 -20.04 6.35
C VAL A 358 -8.62 -18.96 5.74
N MET A 359 -8.36 -17.88 6.46
CA MET A 359 -7.49 -16.80 6.01
C MET A 359 -6.06 -17.30 5.73
N CYS A 360 -5.46 -18.08 6.62
CA CYS A 360 -4.12 -18.63 6.41
C CYS A 360 -4.05 -19.54 5.18
N SER A 361 -5.08 -20.37 4.96
CA SER A 361 -5.15 -21.23 3.78
C SER A 361 -5.29 -20.45 2.47
N THR A 362 -5.88 -19.28 2.51
CA THR A 362 -6.01 -18.38 1.35
C THR A 362 -4.65 -17.98 0.79
N TYR A 363 -3.63 -17.86 1.62
CA TYR A 363 -2.28 -17.46 1.18
C TYR A 363 -1.61 -18.47 0.24
N LEU A 364 -2.07 -19.70 0.19
CA LEU A 364 -1.63 -20.67 -0.84
C LEU A 364 -1.95 -20.18 -2.26
N PHE A 365 -3.06 -19.47 -2.42
CA PHE A 365 -3.48 -18.91 -3.70
C PHE A 365 -3.11 -17.42 -3.83
N LEU A 366 -3.14 -16.69 -2.73
CA LEU A 366 -2.90 -15.25 -2.71
C LEU A 366 -1.44 -14.90 -3.06
N VAL A 367 -0.47 -15.72 -2.63
CA VAL A 367 0.95 -15.51 -2.95
C VAL A 367 1.18 -15.53 -4.47
N PRO A 368 0.87 -16.59 -5.22
CA PRO A 368 1.08 -16.57 -6.66
C PRO A 368 0.17 -15.56 -7.35
N ALA A 369 -1.05 -15.33 -6.86
CA ALA A 369 -1.97 -14.37 -7.42
C ALA A 369 -1.40 -12.95 -7.44
N ASN A 370 -0.89 -12.47 -6.30
CA ASN A 370 -0.31 -11.12 -6.21
C ASN A 370 0.99 -10.99 -6.98
N VAL A 371 1.86 -12.00 -6.97
CA VAL A 371 3.11 -11.97 -7.74
C VAL A 371 2.82 -11.90 -9.24
N TYR A 372 1.87 -12.71 -9.75
CA TYR A 372 1.46 -12.63 -11.16
C TYR A 372 0.79 -11.30 -11.49
N PHE A 373 -0.06 -10.78 -10.62
CA PHE A 373 -0.74 -9.51 -10.83
C PHE A 373 0.25 -8.35 -10.92
N GLN A 374 1.22 -8.29 -10.01
CA GLN A 374 2.29 -7.28 -10.05
C GLN A 374 3.20 -7.45 -11.28
N ALA A 375 3.42 -8.68 -11.71
CA ALA A 375 4.15 -8.95 -12.96
C ALA A 375 3.38 -8.45 -14.19
N VAL A 376 2.06 -8.65 -14.26
CA VAL A 376 1.21 -8.11 -15.33
C VAL A 376 1.29 -6.59 -15.34
N SER A 377 1.18 -5.93 -14.19
CA SER A 377 1.35 -4.48 -14.07
C SER A 377 2.74 -4.05 -14.53
N GLY A 378 3.79 -4.80 -14.15
CA GLY A 378 5.18 -4.58 -14.54
C GLY A 378 5.46 -4.71 -16.04
N THR A 379 4.59 -5.39 -16.81
CA THR A 379 4.67 -5.38 -18.28
C THR A 379 4.39 -4.00 -18.89
N GLY A 380 3.83 -3.07 -18.11
CA GLY A 380 3.39 -1.75 -18.55
C GLY A 380 1.96 -1.75 -19.12
N ASN A 381 1.30 -2.91 -19.17
CA ASN A 381 -0.09 -3.00 -19.60
C ASN A 381 -1.07 -2.85 -18.43
N THR A 382 -1.00 -1.71 -17.78
CA THR A 382 -1.81 -1.39 -16.59
C THR A 382 -3.30 -1.34 -16.88
N ARG A 383 -3.69 -1.00 -18.11
CA ARG A 383 -5.09 -1.07 -18.55
C ARG A 383 -5.61 -2.50 -18.55
N THR A 384 -4.83 -3.46 -19.02
CA THR A 384 -5.20 -4.88 -18.96
C THR A 384 -5.21 -5.38 -17.52
N ALA A 385 -4.21 -4.99 -16.71
CA ALA A 385 -4.20 -5.32 -15.29
C ALA A 385 -5.49 -4.86 -14.59
N LEU A 386 -5.92 -3.61 -14.83
CA LEU A 386 -7.22 -3.12 -14.35
C LEU A 386 -8.39 -3.97 -14.86
N GLY A 387 -8.42 -4.33 -16.15
CA GLY A 387 -9.49 -5.15 -16.73
C GLY A 387 -9.60 -6.53 -16.06
N LEU A 388 -8.46 -7.18 -15.81
CA LEU A 388 -8.40 -8.47 -15.10
C LEU A 388 -8.86 -8.33 -13.64
N GLU A 389 -8.43 -7.26 -12.97
CA GLU A 389 -8.88 -6.92 -11.61
C GLU A 389 -10.38 -6.69 -11.57
N MET A 390 -10.92 -5.86 -12.46
CA MET A 390 -12.36 -5.56 -12.51
C MET A 390 -13.21 -6.81 -12.76
N ALA A 391 -12.79 -7.68 -13.66
CA ALA A 391 -13.45 -8.95 -13.89
C ALA A 391 -13.47 -9.83 -12.63
N THR A 392 -12.34 -9.87 -11.92
CA THR A 392 -12.23 -10.60 -10.66
C THR A 392 -13.09 -9.98 -9.57
N LEU A 393 -13.12 -8.65 -9.44
CA LEU A 393 -13.92 -7.94 -8.44
C LEU A 393 -15.43 -8.12 -8.66
N VAL A 394 -15.89 -8.22 -9.91
CA VAL A 394 -17.30 -8.53 -10.22
C VAL A 394 -17.65 -9.93 -9.70
N ILE A 395 -16.80 -10.93 -9.94
CA ILE A 395 -16.98 -12.29 -9.42
C ILE A 395 -16.95 -12.29 -7.89
N TYR A 396 -16.01 -11.57 -7.30
CA TYR A 396 -15.87 -11.43 -5.85
C TYR A 396 -17.12 -10.84 -5.21
N VAL A 397 -17.62 -9.71 -5.72
CA VAL A 397 -18.84 -9.05 -5.21
C VAL A 397 -20.06 -9.95 -5.35
N ALA A 398 -20.21 -10.63 -6.49
CA ALA A 398 -21.30 -11.59 -6.68
C ALA A 398 -21.24 -12.72 -5.65
N TYR A 399 -20.04 -13.25 -5.39
CA TYR A 399 -19.82 -14.31 -4.42
C TYR A 399 -20.13 -13.88 -2.98
N ILE A 400 -19.60 -12.75 -2.53
CA ILE A 400 -19.86 -12.25 -1.16
C ILE A 400 -21.33 -11.90 -0.96
N THR A 401 -21.97 -11.33 -1.97
CA THR A 401 -23.41 -11.03 -1.92
C THR A 401 -24.22 -12.33 -1.75
N TYR A 402 -23.90 -13.36 -2.52
CA TYR A 402 -24.56 -14.65 -2.44
C TYR A 402 -24.38 -15.33 -1.08
N ILE A 403 -23.15 -15.36 -0.57
CA ILE A 403 -22.85 -16.00 0.72
C ILE A 403 -23.49 -15.26 1.88
N ILE A 404 -23.40 -13.94 1.91
CA ILE A 404 -23.82 -13.14 3.07
C ILE A 404 -25.32 -12.94 3.10
N PHE A 405 -25.95 -12.58 1.97
CA PHE A 405 -27.38 -12.22 1.95
C PHE A 405 -28.31 -13.40 1.66
N TYR A 406 -27.89 -14.36 0.82
CA TYR A 406 -28.75 -15.47 0.48
C TYR A 406 -28.50 -16.71 1.34
N LEU A 407 -27.25 -17.08 1.56
CA LEU A 407 -26.92 -18.27 2.35
C LEU A 407 -26.75 -17.96 3.84
N GLN A 408 -26.49 -16.70 4.20
CA GLN A 408 -26.25 -16.26 5.59
C GLN A 408 -25.24 -17.14 6.34
N LEU A 409 -24.12 -17.47 5.68
CA LEU A 409 -23.10 -18.33 6.24
C LEU A 409 -22.32 -17.64 7.35
N ASP A 410 -21.67 -18.47 8.18
CA ASP A 410 -20.78 -17.99 9.22
C ASP A 410 -19.59 -17.17 8.64
N VAL A 411 -19.08 -16.24 9.44
CA VAL A 411 -17.99 -15.32 9.08
C VAL A 411 -16.74 -16.06 8.57
N ALA A 412 -16.44 -17.24 9.12
CA ALA A 412 -15.32 -18.06 8.64
C ALA A 412 -15.48 -18.44 7.17
N LEU A 413 -16.70 -18.79 6.75
CA LEU A 413 -17.01 -19.12 5.36
C LEU A 413 -17.05 -17.87 4.47
N CYS A 414 -17.36 -16.69 5.02
CA CYS A 414 -17.28 -15.44 4.28
C CYS A 414 -15.84 -15.13 3.83
N TRP A 415 -14.84 -15.50 4.63
CA TRP A 415 -13.43 -15.34 4.29
C TRP A 415 -12.98 -16.22 3.11
N THR A 416 -13.76 -17.23 2.70
CA THR A 416 -13.50 -17.98 1.47
C THR A 416 -13.59 -17.11 0.22
N SER A 417 -14.21 -15.94 0.31
CA SER A 417 -14.25 -14.95 -0.78
C SER A 417 -12.86 -14.51 -1.22
N GLU A 418 -11.90 -14.46 -0.30
CA GLU A 418 -10.50 -14.15 -0.62
C GLU A 418 -9.83 -15.29 -1.42
N MET A 419 -10.23 -16.54 -1.22
CA MET A 419 -9.79 -17.66 -2.06
C MET A 419 -10.34 -17.53 -3.47
N VAL A 420 -11.62 -17.17 -3.60
CA VAL A 420 -12.26 -16.96 -4.90
C VAL A 420 -11.55 -15.83 -5.65
N TYR A 421 -11.35 -14.67 -5.00
CA TYR A 421 -10.61 -13.57 -5.57
C TYR A 421 -9.22 -14.01 -6.05
N SER A 422 -8.44 -14.64 -5.16
CA SER A 422 -7.07 -15.07 -5.45
C SER A 422 -7.00 -16.06 -6.60
N THR A 423 -7.93 -17.01 -6.65
CA THR A 423 -7.96 -18.03 -7.71
C THR A 423 -8.24 -17.41 -9.07
N PHE A 424 -9.26 -16.54 -9.17
CA PHE A 424 -9.63 -15.94 -10.45
C PHE A 424 -8.56 -14.97 -10.96
N ILE A 425 -8.05 -14.07 -10.11
CA ILE A 425 -6.99 -13.16 -10.52
C ILE A 425 -5.71 -13.91 -10.93
N LEU A 426 -5.37 -15.00 -10.22
CA LEU A 426 -4.24 -15.85 -10.58
C LEU A 426 -4.43 -16.47 -11.97
N VAL A 427 -5.59 -17.06 -12.23
CA VAL A 427 -5.90 -17.71 -13.51
C VAL A 427 -5.83 -16.69 -14.65
N PHE A 428 -6.47 -15.53 -14.48
CA PHE A 428 -6.50 -14.49 -15.51
C PHE A 428 -5.09 -13.93 -15.80
N CYS A 429 -4.33 -13.65 -14.76
CA CYS A 429 -2.96 -13.14 -14.90
C CYS A 429 -2.01 -14.18 -15.49
N TRP A 430 -2.15 -15.45 -15.10
CA TRP A 430 -1.36 -16.54 -15.65
C TRP A 430 -1.62 -16.73 -17.16
N PHE A 431 -2.89 -16.70 -17.58
CA PHE A 431 -3.25 -16.77 -18.99
C PHE A 431 -2.68 -15.60 -19.78
N TYR A 432 -2.74 -14.39 -19.20
CA TYR A 432 -2.18 -13.19 -19.83
C TYR A 432 -0.67 -13.29 -20.01
N ILE A 433 0.07 -13.72 -18.99
CA ILE A 433 1.54 -13.89 -19.08
C ILE A 433 1.91 -14.97 -20.08
N LYS A 434 1.12 -16.05 -20.16
CA LYS A 434 1.40 -17.19 -21.06
C LYS A 434 1.05 -16.91 -22.52
N ARG A 435 -0.02 -16.19 -22.81
CA ARG A 435 -0.59 -16.03 -24.16
C ARG A 435 -0.72 -14.58 -24.62
N GLY A 436 -0.51 -13.61 -23.76
CA GLY A 436 -0.67 -12.20 -24.08
C GLY A 436 0.49 -11.63 -24.89
N ASN A 437 0.18 -10.61 -25.70
CA ASN A 437 1.18 -9.86 -26.50
C ASN A 437 1.79 -8.72 -25.68
N TRP A 438 2.57 -9.04 -24.67
CA TRP A 438 3.19 -8.05 -23.79
C TRP A 438 4.70 -7.86 -24.02
N GLN A 439 5.37 -8.84 -24.68
CA GLN A 439 6.83 -8.91 -24.79
C GLN A 439 7.44 -7.75 -25.60
N GLY A 440 6.79 -7.27 -26.63
CA GLY A 440 7.26 -6.18 -27.50
C GLY A 440 6.63 -4.82 -27.24
N ARG A 441 5.88 -4.66 -26.14
CA ARG A 441 5.15 -3.44 -25.87
C ARG A 441 6.07 -2.30 -25.44
N LYS A 442 6.04 -1.20 -26.22
CA LYS A 442 6.67 0.07 -25.86
C LYS A 442 5.74 0.89 -24.96
N ILE A 443 6.27 1.50 -23.90
CA ILE A 443 5.55 2.35 -22.93
C ILE A 443 6.30 3.67 -22.69
#